data_9ffd57c6d45daaf65de845ec5d9a7dac
#
_entry.id   9ffd57c6d45daaf65de845ec5d9a7dac
#
_cell.length_a   1.000
_cell.length_b   1.000
_cell.length_c   1.000
_cell.angle_alpha   90.00
_cell.angle_beta   90.00
_cell.angle_gamma   90.00
#
_symmetry.space_group_name_H-M   'P 1'
#
loop_
_entity.id
_entity.type
_entity.pdbx_description
1 polymer ?
#
loop_
_entity_poly.entity_id
_entity_poly.type
_entity_poly.pdbx_seq_one_letter_code
_entity_poly.pdbx_strand_id
1 'polypeptide(L)'
;MKLCILDNDDLDPAAVPIWGSYATMFECLFRDAGFQGDVEAFSARHGQYPDSFDAYDAVLLTGSRADAFSKEPWVVDLCSRVSALLEQKKRLIGVCFGHQLMAHFFCGLVAPAPAGWAQTKLQWSTRNCECEVSRACV
;
A
#
# COMPACT_ATOMS: atom_id res chain seq x y z
N MET A 1 -9.17 -12.15 12.62
CA MET A 1 -8.17 -11.68 11.64
C MET A 1 -7.70 -10.31 12.08
N LYS A 2 -6.39 -10.09 12.13
CA LYS A 2 -5.79 -8.81 12.52
C LYS A 2 -5.07 -8.20 11.32
N LEU A 3 -5.42 -6.98 10.97
CA LEU A 3 -4.90 -6.25 9.83
C LEU A 3 -4.01 -5.09 10.29
N CYS A 4 -2.81 -4.99 9.72
CA CYS A 4 -1.95 -3.83 9.85
C CYS A 4 -2.17 -2.92 8.63
N ILE A 5 -2.39 -1.62 8.85
CA ILE A 5 -2.41 -0.62 7.79
C ILE A 5 -1.14 0.23 7.92
N LEU A 6 -0.33 0.25 6.87
CA LEU A 6 0.78 1.18 6.72
C LEU A 6 0.29 2.39 5.92
N ASP A 7 0.11 3.51 6.62
CA ASP A 7 -0.34 4.77 6.03
C ASP A 7 0.86 5.50 5.42
N ASN A 8 0.85 5.67 4.11
CA ASN A 8 1.99 6.10 3.32
C ASN A 8 1.92 7.58 2.90
N ASP A 9 0.88 8.30 3.31
CA ASP A 9 0.78 9.73 3.02
C ASP A 9 -0.07 10.44 4.07
N ASP A 10 0.06 11.76 4.13
CA ASP A 10 -0.79 12.63 4.94
C ASP A 10 -1.92 13.18 4.08
N LEU A 11 -3.13 13.21 4.63
CA LEU A 11 -4.24 13.91 4.01
C LEU A 11 -3.98 15.42 3.96
N ASP A 12 -4.59 16.08 2.98
CA ASP A 12 -4.67 17.54 2.98
C ASP A 12 -5.23 18.02 4.33
N PRO A 13 -4.62 19.04 4.97
CA PRO A 13 -5.09 19.56 6.26
C PRO A 13 -6.57 19.91 6.30
N ALA A 14 -7.16 20.32 5.17
CA ALA A 14 -8.59 20.59 5.06
C ALA A 14 -9.45 19.33 5.09
N ALA A 15 -8.91 18.18 4.73
CA ALA A 15 -9.60 16.89 4.72
C ALA A 15 -9.50 16.14 6.05
N VAL A 16 -8.46 16.40 6.84
CA VAL A 16 -8.21 15.72 8.12
C VAL A 16 -9.40 15.79 9.09
N PRO A 17 -10.08 16.96 9.31
CA PRO A 17 -11.22 17.03 10.22
C PRO A 17 -12.41 16.14 9.80
N ILE A 18 -12.50 15.79 8.51
CA ILE A 18 -13.60 15.01 7.94
C ILE A 18 -13.24 13.51 7.93
N TRP A 19 -12.02 13.18 7.54
CA TRP A 19 -11.63 11.83 7.19
C TRP A 19 -10.55 11.23 8.11
N GLY A 20 -9.90 12.04 8.95
CA GLY A 20 -8.82 11.61 9.85
C GLY A 20 -7.52 11.34 9.09
N SER A 21 -7.39 10.16 8.51
CA SER A 21 -6.25 9.71 7.72
C SER A 21 -6.69 8.75 6.62
N TYR A 22 -5.78 8.39 5.71
CA TYR A 22 -6.07 7.31 4.75
C TYR A 22 -6.36 5.99 5.47
N ALA A 23 -5.63 5.68 6.53
CA ALA A 23 -5.88 4.48 7.32
C ALA A 23 -7.30 4.47 7.92
N THR A 24 -7.77 5.60 8.46
CA THR A 24 -9.14 5.74 8.96
C THR A 24 -10.18 5.51 7.86
N MET A 25 -9.95 6.04 6.66
CA MET A 25 -10.82 5.82 5.52
C MET A 25 -10.91 4.34 5.15
N PHE A 26 -9.78 3.62 5.12
CA PHE A 26 -9.76 2.18 4.86
C PHE A 26 -10.44 1.38 5.97
N GLU A 27 -10.23 1.76 7.23
CA GLU A 27 -10.93 1.10 8.34
C GLU A 27 -12.44 1.24 8.21
N CYS A 28 -12.96 2.43 7.93
CA CYS A 28 -14.38 2.66 7.68
C CYS A 28 -14.87 1.78 6.51
N LEU A 29 -14.15 1.78 5.39
CA LEU A 29 -14.49 0.96 4.23
C LEU A 29 -14.58 -0.53 4.57
N PHE A 30 -13.65 -1.05 5.35
CA PHE A 30 -13.65 -2.46 5.77
C PHE A 30 -14.81 -2.75 6.72
N ARG A 31 -15.13 -1.84 7.66
CA ARG A 31 -16.29 -1.99 8.55
C ARG A 31 -17.60 -2.00 7.75
N ASP A 32 -17.75 -1.10 6.78
CA ASP A 32 -18.91 -1.03 5.90
C ASP A 32 -19.04 -2.30 5.03
N ALA A 33 -17.92 -2.90 4.65
CA ALA A 33 -17.89 -4.20 3.95
C ALA A 33 -18.11 -5.41 4.86
N GLY A 34 -18.35 -5.21 6.17
CA GLY A 34 -18.64 -6.28 7.12
C GLY A 34 -17.40 -6.92 7.77
N PHE A 35 -16.23 -6.33 7.64
CA PHE A 35 -15.03 -6.85 8.30
C PHE A 35 -15.13 -6.67 9.83
N GLN A 36 -14.98 -7.77 10.57
CA GLN A 36 -15.09 -7.82 12.03
C GLN A 36 -13.75 -8.02 12.74
N GLY A 37 -12.65 -8.03 12.00
CA GLY A 37 -11.31 -8.21 12.56
C GLY A 37 -10.74 -6.94 13.20
N ASP A 38 -9.62 -7.06 13.88
CA ASP A 38 -8.90 -5.94 14.45
C ASP A 38 -8.10 -5.22 13.36
N VAL A 39 -8.03 -3.90 13.45
CA VAL A 39 -7.25 -3.04 12.57
C VAL A 39 -6.34 -2.17 13.41
N GLU A 40 -5.06 -2.16 13.09
CA GLU A 40 -4.08 -1.24 13.66
C GLU A 40 -3.39 -0.48 12.52
N ALA A 41 -3.21 0.82 12.70
CA ALA A 41 -2.62 1.68 11.70
C ALA A 41 -1.32 2.33 12.18
N PHE A 42 -0.35 2.43 11.29
CA PHE A 42 0.95 3.04 11.54
C PHE A 42 1.30 4.00 10.41
N SER A 43 1.82 5.17 10.73
CA SER A 43 2.26 6.14 9.74
C SER A 43 3.66 5.78 9.23
N ALA A 44 3.73 5.00 8.16
CA ALA A 44 5.00 4.62 7.54
C ALA A 44 5.75 5.83 6.98
N ARG A 45 5.02 6.83 6.49
CA ARG A 45 5.60 8.10 6.06
C ARG A 45 6.43 8.79 7.16
N HIS A 46 6.01 8.65 8.42
CA HIS A 46 6.69 9.20 9.58
C HIS A 46 7.56 8.17 10.33
N GLY A 47 7.88 7.04 9.70
CA GLY A 47 8.75 6.01 10.27
C GLY A 47 8.11 5.22 11.41
N GLN A 48 6.78 5.25 11.52
CA GLN A 48 6.06 4.49 12.54
C GLN A 48 5.68 3.12 11.98
N TYR A 49 6.04 2.09 12.72
CA TYR A 49 5.78 0.68 12.39
C TYR A 49 5.50 -0.10 13.66
N PRO A 50 4.84 -1.26 13.58
CA PRO A 50 4.76 -2.17 14.72
C PRO A 50 6.14 -2.74 15.06
N ASP A 51 6.34 -3.13 16.31
CA ASP A 51 7.57 -3.79 16.76
C ASP A 51 7.80 -5.13 16.02
N SER A 52 6.73 -5.85 15.70
CA SER A 52 6.74 -7.04 14.84
C SER A 52 5.47 -7.12 14.00
N PHE A 53 5.62 -7.62 12.78
CA PHE A 53 4.49 -7.94 11.90
C PHE A 53 3.90 -9.34 12.14
N ASP A 54 4.44 -10.14 13.03
CA ASP A 54 4.03 -11.53 13.24
C ASP A 54 2.58 -11.64 13.71
N ALA A 55 2.14 -10.68 14.52
CA ALA A 55 0.80 -10.65 15.08
C ALA A 55 -0.31 -10.35 14.05
N TYR A 56 0.05 -9.93 12.83
CA TYR A 56 -0.90 -9.54 11.80
C TYR A 56 -1.07 -10.61 10.74
N ASP A 57 -2.31 -10.88 10.36
CA ASP A 57 -2.64 -11.84 9.29
C ASP A 57 -2.38 -11.26 7.90
N ALA A 58 -2.49 -9.93 7.76
CA ALA A 58 -2.22 -9.21 6.52
C ALA A 58 -1.71 -7.79 6.80
N VAL A 59 -1.01 -7.21 5.82
CA VAL A 59 -0.53 -5.83 5.86
C VAL A 59 -1.05 -5.10 4.62
N LEU A 60 -1.72 -3.97 4.82
CA LEU A 60 -2.19 -3.09 3.76
C LEU A 60 -1.26 -1.88 3.64
N LEU A 61 -0.84 -1.59 2.43
CA LEU A 61 -0.06 -0.42 2.04
C LEU A 61 -1.00 0.58 1.35
N THR A 62 -1.20 1.76 1.93
CA THR A 62 -2.07 2.79 1.34
C THR A 62 -1.44 3.43 0.10
N GLY A 63 -2.23 4.27 -0.58
CA GLY A 63 -1.71 5.17 -1.60
C GLY A 63 -0.77 6.24 -1.01
N SER A 64 -0.04 6.90 -1.90
CA SER A 64 0.79 8.07 -1.60
C SER A 64 0.95 8.93 -2.84
N ARG A 65 1.23 10.21 -2.66
CA ARG A 65 1.65 11.13 -3.73
C ARG A 65 3.12 10.93 -4.11
N ALA A 66 3.89 10.21 -3.29
CA ALA A 66 5.28 9.89 -3.60
C ALA A 66 5.36 8.87 -4.74
N ASP A 67 6.49 8.88 -5.44
CA ASP A 67 6.81 7.85 -6.42
C ASP A 67 7.35 6.60 -5.73
N ALA A 68 6.90 5.42 -6.15
CA ALA A 68 7.34 4.13 -5.59
C ALA A 68 8.84 3.84 -5.85
N PHE A 69 9.46 4.59 -6.75
CA PHE A 69 10.90 4.55 -7.03
C PHE A 69 11.66 5.73 -6.42
N SER A 70 11.01 6.51 -5.54
CA SER A 70 11.63 7.63 -4.83
C SER A 70 12.80 7.16 -3.95
N LYS A 71 13.81 8.01 -3.84
CA LYS A 71 14.95 7.81 -2.94
C LYS A 71 14.77 8.49 -1.59
N GLU A 72 13.56 8.96 -1.28
CA GLU A 72 13.25 9.50 0.03
C GLU A 72 13.51 8.44 1.12
N PRO A 73 14.13 8.81 2.26
CA PRO A 73 14.52 7.84 3.28
C PRO A 73 13.38 6.94 3.76
N TRP A 74 12.17 7.48 3.93
CA TRP A 74 11.03 6.71 4.38
C TRP A 74 10.54 5.69 3.33
N VAL A 75 10.66 6.03 2.01
CA VAL A 75 10.32 5.08 0.92
C VAL A 75 11.32 3.94 0.90
N VAL A 76 12.62 4.26 1.06
CA VAL A 76 13.68 3.26 1.10
C VAL A 76 13.51 2.31 2.30
N ASP A 77 13.16 2.86 3.49
CA ASP A 77 12.89 2.05 4.69
C ASP A 77 11.65 1.16 4.47
N LEU A 78 10.56 1.73 3.94
CA LEU A 78 9.35 0.97 3.61
C LEU A 78 9.64 -0.16 2.62
N CYS A 79 10.42 0.11 1.56
CA CYS A 79 10.87 -0.87 0.60
C CYS A 79 11.57 -2.06 1.27
N SER A 80 12.52 -1.77 2.17
CA SER A 80 13.25 -2.81 2.91
C SER A 80 12.31 -3.69 3.75
N ARG A 81 11.33 -3.09 4.42
CA ARG A 81 10.32 -3.81 5.23
C ARG A 81 9.39 -4.65 4.36
N VAL A 82 8.92 -4.10 3.26
CA VAL A 82 8.05 -4.83 2.31
C VAL A 82 8.80 -6.03 1.72
N SER A 83 10.08 -5.88 1.36
CA SER A 83 10.92 -7.00 0.92
C SER A 83 10.98 -8.13 1.96
N ALA A 84 11.25 -7.79 3.23
CA ALA A 84 11.27 -8.76 4.30
C ALA A 84 9.92 -9.46 4.53
N LEU A 85 8.81 -8.71 4.42
CA LEU A 85 7.46 -9.27 4.54
C LEU A 85 7.14 -10.25 3.40
N LEU A 86 7.59 -9.94 2.18
CA LEU A 86 7.45 -10.82 1.02
C LEU A 86 8.25 -12.12 1.18
N GLU A 87 9.49 -12.03 1.67
CA GLU A 87 10.31 -13.21 1.98
C GLU A 87 9.65 -14.11 3.03
N GLN A 88 8.97 -13.50 4.02
CA GLN A 88 8.19 -14.20 5.05
C GLN A 88 6.83 -14.70 4.54
N LYS A 89 6.51 -14.48 3.26
CA LYS A 89 5.21 -14.85 2.65
C LYS A 89 4.01 -14.24 3.37
N LYS A 90 4.19 -13.05 3.96
CA LYS A 90 3.10 -12.30 4.59
C LYS A 90 2.10 -11.85 3.51
N ARG A 91 0.80 -11.93 3.81
CA ARG A 91 -0.23 -11.39 2.91
C ARG A 91 -0.12 -9.88 2.84
N LEU A 92 0.08 -9.36 1.63
CA LEU A 92 0.17 -7.94 1.38
C LEU A 92 -0.97 -7.48 0.48
N ILE A 93 -1.51 -6.32 0.78
CA ILE A 93 -2.53 -5.63 -0.01
C ILE A 93 -1.96 -4.26 -0.37
N GLY A 94 -1.80 -3.98 -1.64
CA GLY A 94 -1.26 -2.70 -2.10
C GLY A 94 -2.30 -1.87 -2.84
N VAL A 95 -2.45 -0.61 -2.48
CA VAL A 95 -3.34 0.34 -3.14
C VAL A 95 -2.52 1.47 -3.74
N CYS A 96 -2.71 1.75 -5.04
CA CYS A 96 -2.02 2.81 -5.78
C CYS A 96 -0.49 2.74 -5.60
N PHE A 97 0.11 3.64 -4.82
CA PHE A 97 1.53 3.63 -4.47
C PHE A 97 1.96 2.27 -3.88
N GLY A 98 1.20 1.72 -2.93
CA GLY A 98 1.49 0.41 -2.34
C GLY A 98 1.51 -0.71 -3.38
N HIS A 99 0.59 -0.68 -4.35
CA HIS A 99 0.59 -1.62 -5.48
C HIS A 99 1.82 -1.44 -6.39
N GLN A 100 2.16 -0.18 -6.72
CA GLN A 100 3.34 0.13 -7.55
C GLN A 100 4.63 -0.32 -6.87
N LEU A 101 4.75 -0.09 -5.55
CA LEU A 101 5.90 -0.51 -4.76
C LEU A 101 6.05 -2.03 -4.74
N MET A 102 4.95 -2.76 -4.55
CA MET A 102 4.95 -4.23 -4.64
C MET A 102 5.33 -4.72 -6.04
N ALA A 103 4.79 -4.11 -7.09
CA ALA A 103 5.11 -4.46 -8.47
C ALA A 103 6.61 -4.29 -8.78
N HIS A 104 7.26 -3.30 -8.18
CA HIS A 104 8.71 -3.08 -8.32
C HIS A 104 9.52 -4.28 -7.79
N PHE A 105 9.09 -4.92 -6.70
CA PHE A 105 9.75 -6.11 -6.15
C PHE A 105 9.50 -7.38 -6.95
N PHE A 106 8.35 -7.47 -7.63
CA PHE A 106 7.99 -8.64 -8.44
C PHE A 106 8.48 -8.54 -9.90
N CYS A 107 9.61 -7.90 -10.12
CA CYS A 107 10.22 -7.72 -11.45
C CYS A 107 9.37 -6.87 -12.41
N GLY A 108 8.42 -6.10 -11.91
CA GLY A 108 7.68 -5.11 -12.66
C GLY A 108 8.52 -3.85 -12.89
N LEU A 109 8.44 -3.28 -14.08
CA LEU A 109 8.97 -1.94 -14.32
C LEU A 109 7.92 -0.90 -13.90
N VAL A 110 8.19 -0.17 -12.85
CA VAL A 110 7.40 1.00 -12.46
C VAL A 110 8.17 2.25 -12.86
N ALA A 111 7.60 3.02 -13.76
CA ALA A 111 8.19 4.24 -14.28
C ALA A 111 7.11 5.28 -14.53
N PRO A 112 7.47 6.59 -14.58
CA PRO A 112 6.54 7.63 -14.98
C PRO A 112 5.96 7.34 -16.36
N ALA A 113 4.64 7.53 -16.51
CA ALA A 113 4.04 7.41 -17.84
C ALA A 113 4.57 8.52 -18.77
N PRO A 114 4.87 8.20 -20.04
CA PRO A 114 5.35 9.22 -20.99
C PRO A 114 4.39 10.41 -21.15
N ALA A 115 3.09 10.18 -20.93
CA ALA A 115 2.05 11.21 -20.99
C ALA A 115 1.89 12.01 -19.67
N GLY A 116 2.70 11.73 -18.65
CA GLY A 116 2.57 12.32 -17.31
C GLY A 116 1.38 11.79 -16.52
N TRP A 117 0.93 12.58 -15.54
CA TRP A 117 -0.22 12.22 -14.70
C TRP A 117 -1.53 12.31 -15.49
N ALA A 118 -2.29 11.22 -15.52
CA ALA A 118 -3.60 11.16 -16.16
C ALA A 118 -4.71 11.13 -15.11
N GLN A 119 -5.70 12.02 -15.27
CA GLN A 119 -6.94 12.04 -14.47
C GLN A 119 -8.12 11.42 -15.23
N THR A 120 -7.88 10.46 -16.10
CA THR A 120 -8.93 9.83 -16.93
C THR A 120 -9.11 8.36 -16.56
N LYS A 121 -10.26 7.79 -16.95
CA LYS A 121 -10.51 6.35 -16.83
C LYS A 121 -9.40 5.58 -17.52
N LEU A 122 -8.58 4.87 -16.75
CA LEU A 122 -7.57 3.98 -17.28
C LEU A 122 -8.26 2.74 -17.84
N GLN A 123 -8.01 2.44 -19.09
CA GLN A 123 -8.41 1.18 -19.69
C GLN A 123 -7.30 0.16 -19.42
N TRP A 124 -7.56 -0.79 -18.55
CA TRP A 124 -6.61 -1.85 -18.21
C TRP A 124 -6.47 -2.79 -19.40
N SER A 125 -5.25 -2.94 -19.91
CA SER A 125 -4.90 -3.96 -20.87
C SER A 125 -4.10 -5.04 -20.16
N THR A 126 -4.71 -6.20 -19.96
CA THR A 126 -4.02 -7.42 -19.49
C THR A 126 -3.25 -8.04 -20.66
N ARG A 127 -2.18 -7.40 -21.13
CA ARG A 127 -1.26 -8.06 -22.03
C ARG A 127 -0.14 -8.70 -21.22
N ASN A 128 -0.24 -10.03 -21.09
CA ASN A 128 0.81 -10.97 -20.73
C ASN A 128 1.78 -10.52 -19.62
N CYS A 129 1.29 -10.40 -18.41
CA CYS A 129 2.15 -10.54 -17.25
C CYS A 129 2.07 -12.02 -16.82
N GLU A 130 2.97 -12.84 -17.30
CA GLU A 130 3.19 -14.20 -16.79
C GLU A 130 3.94 -14.14 -15.43
N CYS A 131 3.56 -13.22 -14.59
CA CYS A 131 4.08 -13.15 -13.24
C CYS A 131 3.10 -13.90 -12.33
N GLU A 132 3.56 -14.90 -11.60
CA GLU A 132 2.76 -15.68 -10.63
C GLU A 132 2.09 -14.84 -9.56
N VAL A 133 2.35 -13.55 -9.52
CA VAL A 133 1.77 -12.55 -8.62
C VAL A 133 0.26 -12.37 -8.84
N SER A 134 -0.27 -12.67 -10.03
CA SER A 134 -1.71 -12.55 -10.31
C SER A 134 -2.59 -13.51 -9.49
N ARG A 135 -2.01 -14.45 -8.77
CA ARG A 135 -2.73 -15.40 -7.90
C ARG A 135 -2.77 -14.99 -6.43
N ALA A 136 -2.08 -13.93 -6.04
CA ALA A 136 -2.06 -13.45 -4.67
C ALA A 136 -2.98 -12.24 -4.39
N CYS A 137 -3.63 -11.70 -5.43
CA CYS A 137 -4.56 -10.58 -5.33
C CYS A 137 -5.98 -11.07 -5.66
N VAL A 138 -6.55 -11.93 -4.81
CA VAL A 138 -8.00 -12.17 -4.70
C VAL A 138 -8.36 -12.21 -3.24
#